data_b7a07f345cc87b740bbce365e4b41780
#
_entry.id   b7a07f345cc87b740bbce365e4b41780
#
_cell.length_a   1.000
_cell.length_b   1.000
_cell.length_c   1.000
_cell.angle_alpha   90.00
_cell.angle_beta   90.00
_cell.angle_gamma   90.00
#
_symmetry.space_group_name_H-M   'P 1'
#
loop_
_entity.id
_entity.type
_entity.pdbx_description
1 polymer ?
#
loop_
_entity_poly.entity_id
_entity_poly.type
_entity_poly.pdbx_seq_one_letter_code
_entity_poly.pdbx_strand_id
1 'polypeptide(L)'
;MLGGHCKKLAPVWDELADKVEAESPEDGILLAKVDCTKEKAVCNRFKVRGYPTLLYFAERSMFRYSGARDIDSLAAFATGGYKESKGEDVPAPPSWFDEKVKEIRKMLDSNEQIKMIADDFEHIVQMRKNAAVLLVVIGLVVGLLMGCVLGGSGGSKKVSTASKSKKA
;
A
#
# COMPACT_ATOMS: atom_id res chain seq x y z
N MET A 1 -23.75 -12.55 14.05
CA MET A 1 -25.17 -12.64 13.57
C MET A 1 -25.24 -12.05 12.18
N LEU A 2 -25.72 -12.80 11.18
CA LEU A 2 -25.96 -12.29 9.83
C LEU A 2 -27.09 -11.25 9.89
N GLY A 3 -26.84 -10.07 9.34
CA GLY A 3 -27.85 -9.02 9.21
C GLY A 3 -29.04 -9.44 8.32
N GLY A 4 -30.19 -8.78 8.46
CA GLY A 4 -31.42 -9.14 7.72
C GLY A 4 -31.27 -9.22 6.21
N HIS A 5 -30.41 -8.37 5.61
CA HIS A 5 -30.13 -8.40 4.16
C HIS A 5 -29.36 -9.65 3.74
N CYS A 6 -28.42 -10.13 4.55
CA CYS A 6 -27.69 -11.37 4.25
C CYS A 6 -28.61 -12.60 4.38
N LYS A 7 -29.53 -12.60 5.35
CA LYS A 7 -30.50 -13.69 5.51
C LYS A 7 -31.47 -13.77 4.33
N LYS A 8 -31.87 -12.63 3.75
CA LYS A 8 -32.73 -12.61 2.55
C LYS A 8 -32.00 -13.07 1.30
N LEU A 9 -30.69 -12.78 1.18
CA LEU A 9 -29.90 -13.19 0.03
C LEU A 9 -29.53 -14.68 0.07
N ALA A 10 -29.43 -15.28 1.25
CA ALA A 10 -28.93 -16.66 1.38
C ALA A 10 -29.70 -17.68 0.50
N PRO A 11 -31.04 -17.74 0.52
CA PRO A 11 -31.78 -18.68 -0.33
C PRO A 11 -31.60 -18.37 -1.84
N VAL A 12 -31.59 -17.10 -2.21
CA VAL A 12 -31.35 -16.66 -3.60
C VAL A 12 -29.98 -17.12 -4.10
N TRP A 13 -28.98 -17.06 -3.20
CA TRP A 13 -27.61 -17.46 -3.53
C TRP A 13 -27.47 -18.97 -3.74
N ASP A 14 -28.19 -19.77 -2.95
CA ASP A 14 -28.20 -21.22 -3.09
C ASP A 14 -28.90 -21.64 -4.39
N GLU A 15 -30.06 -21.05 -4.69
CA GLU A 15 -30.82 -21.28 -5.92
C GLU A 15 -30.05 -20.79 -7.18
N LEU A 16 -29.32 -19.67 -7.07
CA LEU A 16 -28.44 -19.20 -8.14
C LEU A 16 -27.32 -20.21 -8.44
N ALA A 17 -26.74 -20.84 -7.41
CA ALA A 17 -25.72 -21.84 -7.60
C ALA A 17 -26.24 -23.02 -8.42
N ASP A 18 -27.42 -23.54 -8.05
CA ASP A 18 -28.08 -24.64 -8.77
C ASP A 18 -28.41 -24.26 -10.22
N LYS A 19 -28.89 -23.04 -10.44
CA LYS A 19 -29.22 -22.52 -11.76
C LYS A 19 -28.00 -22.39 -12.67
N VAL A 20 -26.93 -21.79 -12.18
CA VAL A 20 -25.70 -21.56 -12.94
C VAL A 20 -25.00 -22.88 -13.27
N GLU A 21 -25.00 -23.86 -12.35
CA GLU A 21 -24.48 -25.19 -12.59
C GLU A 21 -25.27 -25.95 -13.67
N ALA A 22 -26.59 -25.79 -13.67
CA ALA A 22 -27.47 -26.45 -14.64
C ALA A 22 -27.42 -25.81 -16.04
N GLU A 23 -27.38 -24.46 -16.12
CA GLU A 23 -27.50 -23.73 -17.39
C GLU A 23 -26.18 -23.55 -18.13
N SER A 24 -25.06 -23.49 -17.40
CA SER A 24 -23.74 -23.20 -17.96
C SER A 24 -22.62 -24.04 -17.31
N PRO A 25 -22.66 -25.36 -17.43
CA PRO A 25 -21.66 -26.24 -16.86
C PRO A 25 -20.27 -26.02 -17.48
N GLU A 26 -20.19 -25.51 -18.69
CA GLU A 26 -18.93 -25.26 -19.41
C GLU A 26 -18.30 -23.90 -19.06
N ASP A 27 -19.08 -22.92 -18.58
CA ASP A 27 -18.58 -21.58 -18.24
C ASP A 27 -17.76 -21.56 -16.95
N GLY A 28 -17.80 -22.62 -16.16
CA GLY A 28 -16.97 -22.80 -14.96
C GLY A 28 -17.21 -21.73 -13.88
N ILE A 29 -18.43 -21.16 -13.81
CA ILE A 29 -18.78 -20.14 -12.81
C ILE A 29 -18.90 -20.78 -11.44
N LEU A 30 -18.05 -20.35 -10.49
CA LEU A 30 -18.06 -20.84 -9.12
C LEU A 30 -18.65 -19.79 -8.18
N LEU A 31 -19.68 -20.15 -7.42
CA LEU A 31 -20.25 -19.32 -6.36
C LEU A 31 -19.60 -19.66 -5.04
N ALA A 32 -19.10 -18.64 -4.34
CA ALA A 32 -18.47 -18.78 -3.03
C ALA A 32 -19.05 -17.82 -2.00
N LYS A 33 -19.02 -18.20 -0.73
CA LYS A 33 -19.44 -17.38 0.41
C LYS A 33 -18.25 -17.14 1.32
N VAL A 34 -18.07 -15.89 1.75
CA VAL A 34 -17.01 -15.51 2.69
C VAL A 34 -17.64 -14.89 3.94
N ASP A 35 -17.30 -15.40 5.08
CA ASP A 35 -17.72 -14.84 6.38
C ASP A 35 -16.69 -13.81 6.86
N CYS A 36 -16.98 -12.55 6.69
CA CYS A 36 -16.11 -11.45 7.10
C CYS A 36 -15.94 -11.32 8.63
N THR A 37 -16.73 -12.01 9.44
CA THR A 37 -16.51 -12.04 10.87
C THR A 37 -15.32 -12.93 11.23
N LYS A 38 -15.08 -13.96 10.42
CA LYS A 38 -13.96 -14.90 10.53
C LYS A 38 -12.79 -14.46 9.65
N GLU A 39 -13.04 -14.14 8.39
CA GLU A 39 -12.04 -13.85 7.36
C GLU A 39 -11.83 -12.33 7.17
N LYS A 40 -11.50 -11.64 8.26
CA LYS A 40 -11.31 -10.17 8.26
C LYS A 40 -10.22 -9.71 7.28
N ALA A 41 -9.15 -10.48 7.15
CA ALA A 41 -8.04 -10.14 6.25
C ALA A 41 -8.49 -10.09 4.78
N VAL A 42 -9.30 -11.07 4.35
CA VAL A 42 -9.88 -11.13 3.01
C VAL A 42 -10.81 -9.95 2.77
N CYS A 43 -11.74 -9.69 3.71
CA CYS A 43 -12.70 -8.59 3.55
C CYS A 43 -12.04 -7.21 3.56
N ASN A 44 -11.00 -7.00 4.34
CA ASN A 44 -10.21 -5.77 4.32
C ASN A 44 -9.46 -5.60 3.00
N ARG A 45 -8.86 -6.68 2.46
CA ARG A 45 -8.18 -6.68 1.16
C ARG A 45 -9.10 -6.19 0.04
N PHE A 46 -10.33 -6.69 0.00
CA PHE A 46 -11.33 -6.32 -1.00
C PHE A 46 -12.15 -5.07 -0.62
N LYS A 47 -11.76 -4.35 0.44
CA LYS A 47 -12.41 -3.11 0.91
C LYS A 47 -13.91 -3.26 1.12
N VAL A 48 -14.35 -4.38 1.70
CA VAL A 48 -15.74 -4.64 2.03
C VAL A 48 -16.15 -3.74 3.21
N ARG A 49 -17.10 -2.83 2.96
CA ARG A 49 -17.59 -1.85 3.97
C ARG A 49 -18.97 -2.14 4.48
N GLY A 50 -19.71 -3.02 3.84
CA GLY A 50 -21.10 -3.35 4.19
C GLY A 50 -21.47 -4.76 3.75
N TYR A 51 -22.60 -5.27 4.26
CA TYR A 51 -23.04 -6.64 4.01
C TYR A 51 -24.48 -6.69 3.54
N PRO A 52 -24.79 -7.51 2.53
CA PRO A 52 -23.86 -8.30 1.71
C PRO A 52 -23.15 -7.44 0.66
N THR A 53 -21.89 -7.74 0.36
CA THR A 53 -21.15 -7.25 -0.80
C THR A 53 -20.97 -8.39 -1.78
N LEU A 54 -21.31 -8.15 -3.05
CA LEU A 54 -21.21 -9.13 -4.14
C LEU A 54 -20.06 -8.72 -5.05
N LEU A 55 -19.13 -9.63 -5.26
CA LEU A 55 -17.95 -9.45 -6.11
C LEU A 55 -17.92 -10.57 -7.14
N TYR A 56 -17.67 -10.22 -8.38
CA TYR A 56 -17.45 -11.16 -9.47
C TYR A 56 -16.00 -11.05 -9.94
N PHE A 57 -15.38 -12.17 -10.21
CA PHE A 57 -14.00 -12.24 -10.66
C PHE A 57 -13.95 -12.90 -12.03
N ALA A 58 -13.50 -12.17 -13.01
CA ALA A 58 -13.28 -12.67 -14.37
C ALA A 58 -12.10 -11.94 -15.01
N GLU A 59 -11.38 -12.60 -15.91
CA GLU A 59 -10.32 -12.00 -16.73
C GLU A 59 -9.25 -11.25 -15.90
N ARG A 60 -8.92 -11.78 -14.73
CA ARG A 60 -8.01 -11.17 -13.72
C ARG A 60 -8.49 -9.84 -13.14
N SER A 61 -9.74 -9.48 -13.37
CA SER A 61 -10.38 -8.28 -12.85
C SER A 61 -11.47 -8.61 -11.85
N MET A 62 -11.80 -7.66 -11.00
CA MET A 62 -12.87 -7.75 -10.02
C MET A 62 -13.97 -6.76 -10.38
N PHE A 63 -15.21 -7.21 -10.36
CA PHE A 63 -16.39 -6.41 -10.66
C PHE A 63 -17.28 -6.34 -9.42
N ARG A 64 -17.70 -5.13 -9.03
CA ARG A 64 -18.65 -4.94 -7.92
C ARG A 64 -20.06 -4.92 -8.45
N TYR A 65 -20.89 -5.82 -7.95
CA TYR A 65 -22.29 -5.85 -8.29
C TYR A 65 -23.11 -4.93 -7.38
N SER A 66 -23.89 -4.05 -7.99
CA SER A 66 -24.77 -3.11 -7.28
C SER A 66 -26.23 -3.18 -7.75
N GLY A 67 -26.59 -4.18 -8.58
CA GLY A 67 -27.93 -4.36 -9.14
C GLY A 67 -28.91 -5.04 -8.18
N ALA A 68 -30.04 -5.48 -8.73
CA ALA A 68 -31.07 -6.22 -8.00
C ALA A 68 -30.55 -7.58 -7.52
N ARG A 69 -31.05 -8.04 -6.39
CA ARG A 69 -30.59 -9.29 -5.74
C ARG A 69 -31.55 -10.45 -5.97
N ASP A 70 -32.14 -10.49 -7.15
CA ASP A 70 -32.91 -11.62 -7.64
C ASP A 70 -32.04 -12.54 -8.51
N ILE A 71 -32.49 -13.76 -8.70
CA ILE A 71 -31.72 -14.82 -9.37
C ILE A 71 -31.41 -14.44 -10.81
N ASP A 72 -32.40 -13.89 -11.54
CA ASP A 72 -32.24 -13.60 -12.96
C ASP A 72 -31.26 -12.47 -13.22
N SER A 73 -31.30 -11.40 -12.39
CA SER A 73 -30.35 -10.29 -12.45
C SER A 73 -28.93 -10.72 -12.11
N LEU A 74 -28.76 -11.59 -11.11
CA LEU A 74 -27.46 -12.13 -10.73
C LEU A 74 -26.89 -13.08 -11.78
N ALA A 75 -27.73 -13.97 -12.34
CA ALA A 75 -27.34 -14.87 -13.41
C ALA A 75 -26.94 -14.10 -14.68
N ALA A 76 -27.74 -13.13 -15.11
CA ALA A 76 -27.44 -12.28 -16.26
C ALA A 76 -26.12 -11.52 -16.10
N PHE A 77 -25.84 -11.03 -14.88
CA PHE A 77 -24.57 -10.39 -14.60
C PHE A 77 -23.38 -11.36 -14.70
N ALA A 78 -23.51 -12.55 -14.13
CA ALA A 78 -22.44 -13.54 -14.13
C ALA A 78 -22.14 -14.11 -15.52
N THR A 79 -23.17 -14.27 -16.38
CA THR A 79 -23.01 -14.83 -17.73
C THR A 79 -22.51 -13.83 -18.78
N GLY A 80 -22.53 -12.53 -18.50
CA GLY A 80 -22.03 -11.54 -19.48
C GLY A 80 -22.19 -10.08 -19.08
N GLY A 81 -23.18 -9.75 -18.26
CA GLY A 81 -23.47 -8.36 -17.86
C GLY A 81 -22.33 -7.67 -17.11
N TYR A 82 -21.40 -8.43 -16.53
CA TYR A 82 -20.21 -7.86 -15.86
C TYR A 82 -19.31 -7.05 -16.82
N LYS A 83 -19.34 -7.36 -18.13
CA LYS A 83 -18.54 -6.68 -19.15
C LYS A 83 -18.93 -5.22 -19.35
N GLU A 84 -20.17 -4.86 -19.00
CA GLU A 84 -20.66 -3.48 -19.03
C GLU A 84 -20.23 -2.69 -17.79
N SER A 85 -19.77 -3.39 -16.76
CA SER A 85 -19.32 -2.78 -15.50
C SER A 85 -17.84 -2.45 -15.57
N LYS A 86 -17.42 -1.43 -14.80
CA LYS A 86 -16.00 -1.09 -14.68
C LYS A 86 -15.26 -2.16 -13.87
N GLY A 87 -14.34 -2.87 -14.50
CA GLY A 87 -13.42 -3.76 -13.81
C GLY A 87 -12.41 -3.00 -12.95
N GLU A 88 -12.14 -3.52 -11.77
CA GLU A 88 -11.09 -3.06 -10.86
C GLU A 88 -9.97 -4.11 -10.81
N ASP A 89 -8.74 -3.67 -10.58
CA ASP A 89 -7.64 -4.61 -10.37
C ASP A 89 -7.87 -5.43 -9.10
N VAL A 90 -7.59 -6.73 -9.18
CA VAL A 90 -7.67 -7.61 -8.00
C VAL A 90 -6.53 -7.23 -7.05
N PRO A 91 -6.81 -6.76 -5.82
CA PRO A 91 -5.77 -6.39 -4.89
C PRO A 91 -4.82 -7.56 -4.61
N ALA A 92 -3.52 -7.33 -4.64
CA ALA A 92 -2.54 -8.38 -4.32
C ALA A 92 -2.77 -8.94 -2.91
N PRO A 93 -2.54 -10.25 -2.68
CA PRO A 93 -2.56 -10.78 -1.33
C PRO A 93 -1.46 -10.10 -0.50
N PRO A 94 -1.68 -9.92 0.83
CA PRO A 94 -0.62 -9.42 1.69
C PRO A 94 0.58 -10.36 1.58
N SER A 95 1.79 -9.78 1.46
CA SER A 95 3.00 -10.59 1.43
C SER A 95 3.17 -11.26 2.79
N TRP A 96 3.76 -12.47 2.81
CA TRP A 96 4.08 -13.17 4.07
C TRP A 96 4.97 -12.31 4.99
N PHE A 97 5.76 -11.44 4.39
CA PHE A 97 6.62 -10.49 5.09
C PHE A 97 5.80 -9.42 5.83
N ASP A 98 4.76 -8.86 5.19
CA ASP A 98 3.89 -7.87 5.83
C ASP A 98 3.12 -8.45 7.01
N GLU A 99 2.70 -9.72 6.92
CA GLU A 99 2.05 -10.43 8.02
C GLU A 99 3.02 -10.63 9.19
N LYS A 100 4.26 -11.06 8.91
CA LYS A 100 5.28 -11.24 9.92
C LYS A 100 5.69 -9.92 10.58
N VAL A 101 5.82 -8.85 9.82
CA VAL A 101 6.09 -7.51 10.36
C VAL A 101 4.96 -7.03 11.27
N LYS A 102 3.69 -7.28 10.91
CA LYS A 102 2.53 -6.96 11.77
C LYS A 102 2.54 -7.78 13.08
N GLU A 103 2.87 -9.06 12.99
CA GLU A 103 2.97 -9.94 14.16
C GLU A 103 4.08 -9.47 15.11
N ILE A 104 5.28 -9.19 14.56
CA ILE A 104 6.42 -8.66 15.32
C ILE A 104 6.05 -7.30 15.95
N ARG A 105 5.44 -6.38 15.20
CA ARG A 105 5.01 -5.08 15.72
C ARG A 105 4.01 -5.25 16.87
N LYS A 106 3.04 -6.15 16.73
CA LYS A 106 2.08 -6.45 17.80
C LYS A 106 2.76 -7.00 19.05
N MET A 107 3.78 -7.85 18.91
CA MET A 107 4.58 -8.35 20.03
C MET A 107 5.39 -7.21 20.70
N LEU A 108 5.98 -6.33 19.91
CA LEU A 108 6.72 -5.16 20.40
C LEU A 108 5.80 -4.21 21.17
N ASP A 109 4.63 -3.90 20.63
CA ASP A 109 3.65 -2.98 21.24
C ASP A 109 3.04 -3.56 22.54
N SER A 110 2.98 -4.90 22.65
CA SER A 110 2.43 -5.58 23.82
C SER A 110 3.43 -5.71 24.99
N ASN A 111 4.72 -5.49 24.74
CA ASN A 111 5.77 -5.61 25.75
C ASN A 111 6.30 -4.23 26.15
N GLU A 112 5.87 -3.76 27.32
CA GLU A 112 6.20 -2.43 27.83
C GLU A 112 7.73 -2.22 28.02
N GLN A 113 8.47 -3.29 28.31
CA GLN A 113 9.93 -3.23 28.45
C GLN A 113 10.63 -3.02 27.10
N ILE A 114 10.12 -3.67 26.04
CA ILE A 114 10.67 -3.50 24.69
C ILE A 114 10.36 -2.11 24.16
N LYS A 115 9.17 -1.59 24.48
CA LYS A 115 8.79 -0.22 24.11
C LYS A 115 9.73 0.82 24.74
N MET A 116 10.03 0.68 26.03
CA MET A 116 11.01 1.57 26.68
C MET A 116 12.39 1.51 26.02
N ILE A 117 12.87 0.31 25.69
CA ILE A 117 14.17 0.14 25.00
C ILE A 117 14.13 0.77 23.59
N ALA A 118 13.02 0.65 22.88
CA ALA A 118 12.87 1.23 21.55
C ALA A 118 12.86 2.77 21.62
N ASP A 119 12.14 3.34 22.59
CA ASP A 119 12.08 4.78 22.82
C ASP A 119 13.47 5.34 23.23
N ASP A 120 14.19 4.63 24.11
CA ASP A 120 15.56 4.98 24.50
C ASP A 120 16.52 4.93 23.31
N PHE A 121 16.40 3.91 22.46
CA PHE A 121 17.23 3.79 21.27
C PHE A 121 16.94 4.91 20.25
N GLU A 122 15.69 5.25 20.03
CA GLU A 122 15.32 6.37 19.16
C GLU A 122 15.88 7.69 19.70
N HIS A 123 15.78 7.91 21.00
CA HIS A 123 16.36 9.08 21.67
C HIS A 123 17.88 9.17 21.51
N ILE A 124 18.61 8.04 21.67
CA ILE A 124 20.07 7.97 21.47
C ILE A 124 20.43 8.27 20.00
N VAL A 125 19.71 7.69 19.04
CA VAL A 125 19.93 7.94 17.59
C VAL A 125 19.68 9.41 17.25
N GLN A 126 18.66 10.01 17.81
CA GLN A 126 18.34 11.42 17.60
C GLN A 126 19.40 12.34 18.20
N MET A 127 19.88 12.05 19.41
CA MET A 127 20.97 12.80 20.04
C MET A 127 22.26 12.73 19.23
N ARG A 128 22.63 11.56 18.72
CA ARG A 128 23.82 11.40 17.87
C ARG A 128 23.71 12.16 16.55
N LYS A 129 22.54 12.18 15.91
CA LYS A 129 22.30 13.00 14.71
C LYS A 129 22.47 14.49 15.00
N ASN A 130 21.89 14.97 16.10
CA ASN A 130 21.99 16.37 16.51
C ASN A 130 23.43 16.77 16.86
N ALA A 131 24.17 15.88 17.54
CA ALA A 131 25.59 16.10 17.84
C ALA A 131 26.44 16.13 16.57
N ALA A 132 26.22 15.26 15.61
CA ALA A 132 26.92 15.26 14.32
C ALA A 132 26.67 16.55 13.53
N VAL A 133 25.42 17.01 13.46
CA VAL A 133 25.05 18.28 12.82
C VAL A 133 25.75 19.46 13.53
N LEU A 134 25.74 19.47 14.85
CA LEU A 134 26.40 20.52 15.65
C LEU A 134 27.89 20.57 15.35
N LEU A 135 28.57 19.45 15.27
CA LEU A 135 30.01 19.38 14.98
C LEU A 135 30.32 19.88 13.56
N VAL A 136 29.49 19.55 12.59
CA VAL A 136 29.63 20.06 11.20
C VAL A 136 29.46 21.58 11.17
N VAL A 137 28.46 22.12 11.86
CA VAL A 137 28.22 23.57 11.93
C VAL A 137 29.39 24.28 12.59
N ILE A 138 29.88 23.76 13.70
CA ILE A 138 31.05 24.33 14.39
C ILE A 138 32.28 24.29 13.46
N GLY A 139 32.52 23.18 12.78
CA GLY A 139 33.63 23.04 11.82
C GLY A 139 33.56 24.04 10.67
N LEU A 140 32.37 24.29 10.13
CA LEU A 140 32.14 25.31 9.10
C LEU A 140 32.40 26.73 9.61
N VAL A 141 31.90 27.05 10.79
CA VAL A 141 32.13 28.39 11.42
C VAL A 141 33.60 28.64 11.70
N VAL A 142 34.29 27.68 12.27
CA VAL A 142 35.72 27.77 12.52
C VAL A 142 36.52 27.87 11.22
N GLY A 143 36.17 27.08 10.22
CA GLY A 143 36.80 27.13 8.89
C GLY A 143 36.62 28.48 8.19
N LEU A 144 35.41 29.07 8.26
CA LEU A 144 35.14 30.40 7.73
C LEU A 144 35.95 31.51 8.49
N LEU A 145 36.01 31.44 9.82
CA LEU A 145 36.75 32.40 10.62
C LEU A 145 38.25 32.29 10.32
N MET A 146 38.81 31.10 10.27
CA MET A 146 40.21 30.87 9.90
C MET A 146 40.51 31.31 8.45
N GLY A 147 39.60 31.03 7.51
CA GLY A 147 39.70 31.49 6.14
C GLY A 147 39.73 33.01 5.99
N CYS A 148 38.89 33.73 6.76
CA CYS A 148 38.91 35.19 6.80
C CYS A 148 40.18 35.76 7.39
N VAL A 149 40.76 35.10 8.42
CA VAL A 149 42.02 35.58 9.07
C VAL A 149 43.25 35.30 8.23
N LEU A 150 43.29 34.12 7.55
CA LEU A 150 44.45 33.69 6.75
C LEU A 150 44.35 34.12 5.27
N GLY A 151 43.14 34.39 4.77
CA GLY A 151 42.86 34.78 3.36
C GLY A 151 43.10 36.28 3.07
N GLY A 152 43.46 37.09 4.03
CA GLY A 152 43.68 38.55 3.87
C GLY A 152 45.00 38.97 3.20
N SER A 153 45.84 38.05 2.76
CA SER A 153 47.11 38.39 2.08
C SER A 153 47.42 37.47 0.92
N GLY A 154 46.89 37.78 -0.25
CA GLY A 154 47.19 37.04 -1.47
C GLY A 154 46.87 37.88 -2.72
N GLY A 155 47.84 38.75 -3.09
CA GLY A 155 47.75 39.67 -4.22
C GLY A 155 47.46 39.00 -5.57
N SER A 156 46.59 39.66 -6.30
CA SER A 156 46.27 39.44 -7.71
C SER A 156 47.52 39.43 -8.59
N LYS A 157 47.97 38.28 -9.09
CA LYS A 157 48.88 38.18 -10.24
C LYS A 157 48.11 38.23 -11.51
N LYS A 158 48.13 39.36 -12.19
CA LYS A 158 47.70 39.52 -13.59
C LYS A 158 48.52 38.58 -14.49
N VAL A 159 47.90 37.61 -15.09
CA VAL A 159 48.48 36.84 -16.21
C VAL A 159 48.25 37.64 -17.47
N SER A 160 49.34 38.20 -18.04
CA SER A 160 49.33 38.81 -19.37
C SER A 160 49.40 37.72 -20.44
N THR A 161 48.34 37.63 -21.23
CA THR A 161 48.30 36.81 -22.44
C THR A 161 49.07 37.53 -23.54
N ALA A 162 50.27 37.05 -23.89
CA ALA A 162 51.02 37.46 -25.05
C ALA A 162 50.45 36.76 -26.32
N SER A 163 49.90 37.54 -27.21
CA SER A 163 49.56 37.19 -28.57
C SER A 163 50.86 36.85 -29.35
N LYS A 164 50.89 35.66 -29.93
CA LYS A 164 51.87 35.35 -30.98
C LYS A 164 51.13 35.02 -32.28
N SER A 165 51.11 36.08 -33.11
CA SER A 165 50.92 35.98 -34.56
C SER A 165 52.00 35.11 -35.16
N LYS A 166 51.63 34.12 -36.02
CA LYS A 166 52.58 33.59 -37.06
C LYS A 166 51.82 33.40 -38.34
N LYS A 167 52.32 34.18 -39.28
CA LYS A 167 52.12 34.17 -40.72
C LYS A 167 52.81 32.96 -41.34
N ALA A 168 52.19 32.23 -42.21
CA ALA A 168 52.62 31.75 -43.52
C ALA A 168 51.62 30.71 -44.01
#